data_aab3cf31e490d81a308d0ed613398390
#
_entry.id   aab3cf31e490d81a308d0ed613398390
#
_cell.length_a   1.000
_cell.length_b   1.000
_cell.length_c   1.000
_cell.angle_alpha   90.00
_cell.angle_beta   90.00
_cell.angle_gamma   90.00
#
_symmetry.space_group_name_H-M   'P 1'
#
loop_
_entity.id
_entity.type
_entity.pdbx_description
1 polymer ?
#
loop_
_entity_poly.entity_id
_entity_poly.type
_entity_poly.pdbx_seq_one_letter_code
_entity_poly.pdbx_strand_id
1 'polypeptide(L)'
;MNVLLFNGKQVLSADELEDQAPRSYYKTDGKIHEIERDVAKRWKNGNIRVACIGFENQTASDPNMPLRVMGYDGAEYRAQLLNDSENLYPVVTLVLYFGHDKPWNGPLSLKERLNIPKEFEPYVNDYKINLFQIAYLTHEQVELFQSDFKVVADYFVQKRENGDYIPSSQDLTHVQETLQLLSIMTNDNRFEEAYNTNTDGQKGGPRNMCDVLDKVENRGESKVALLMKKLFDQNRIEDAKKASENEEYRIKLMKEFGIS
;
A
#
# COMPACT_ATOMS: atom_id res chain seq x y z
N MET A 1 9.73 9.29 -0.42
CA MET A 1 10.54 9.78 -1.57
C MET A 1 11.99 10.03 -1.20
N ASN A 2 12.30 10.84 -0.21
CA ASN A 2 13.72 11.15 0.16
C ASN A 2 14.57 9.90 0.44
N VAL A 3 14.03 8.89 1.11
CA VAL A 3 14.74 7.62 1.35
C VAL A 3 14.93 6.83 0.04
N LEU A 4 13.88 6.66 -0.73
CA LEU A 4 13.90 5.79 -1.90
C LEU A 4 14.73 6.36 -3.07
N LEU A 5 14.60 7.67 -3.34
CA LEU A 5 15.28 8.32 -4.46
C LEU A 5 16.65 8.88 -4.08
N PHE A 6 16.82 9.33 -2.84
CA PHE A 6 17.99 10.14 -2.43
C PHE A 6 18.73 9.57 -1.21
N ASN A 7 18.45 8.30 -0.87
CA ASN A 7 19.09 7.59 0.25
C ASN A 7 19.04 8.37 1.58
N GLY A 8 17.86 8.93 1.90
CA GLY A 8 17.61 9.70 3.12
C GLY A 8 18.01 11.18 3.06
N LYS A 9 18.67 11.62 2.00
CA LYS A 9 18.97 13.05 1.80
C LYS A 9 17.66 13.82 1.70
N GLN A 10 17.51 14.89 2.47
CA GLN A 10 16.32 15.75 2.45
C GLN A 10 16.38 16.68 1.24
N VAL A 11 15.91 16.20 0.09
CA VAL A 11 15.80 16.92 -1.18
C VAL A 11 14.43 17.51 -1.38
N LEU A 12 13.38 16.75 -0.96
CA LEU A 12 11.99 17.14 -1.07
C LEU A 12 11.44 17.45 0.32
N SER A 13 10.81 18.60 0.48
CA SER A 13 10.07 18.97 1.68
C SER A 13 8.56 18.86 1.42
N ALA A 14 7.78 18.52 2.44
CA ALA A 14 6.32 18.27 2.29
C ALA A 14 5.57 19.55 1.87
N ASP A 15 6.00 20.72 2.35
CA ASP A 15 5.42 22.03 2.02
C ASP A 15 5.73 22.49 0.59
N GLU A 16 6.74 21.89 -0.04
CA GLU A 16 7.07 22.12 -1.45
C GLU A 16 6.28 21.24 -2.42
N LEU A 17 5.50 20.29 -1.91
CA LEU A 17 4.71 19.38 -2.71
C LEU A 17 3.26 19.84 -2.82
N GLU A 18 2.79 20.02 -4.04
CA GLU A 18 1.38 20.30 -4.36
C GLU A 18 0.66 19.05 -4.81
N ASP A 19 -0.56 18.88 -4.33
CA ASP A 19 -1.44 17.82 -4.83
C ASP A 19 -1.76 18.03 -6.30
N GLN A 20 -1.69 16.95 -7.05
CA GLN A 20 -2.09 16.87 -8.45
C GLN A 20 -3.19 15.85 -8.61
N ALA A 21 -4.06 16.04 -9.59
CA ALA A 21 -5.06 15.03 -9.91
C ALA A 21 -4.36 13.70 -10.26
N PRO A 22 -4.65 12.61 -9.55
CA PRO A 22 -4.02 11.31 -9.83
C PRO A 22 -4.57 10.68 -11.11
N ARG A 23 -5.65 11.24 -11.66
CA ARG A 23 -6.39 10.70 -12.81
C ARG A 23 -6.00 11.39 -14.09
N SER A 24 -5.79 10.60 -15.13
CA SER A 24 -5.63 11.06 -16.50
C SER A 24 -6.70 10.40 -17.37
N TYR A 25 -7.26 11.17 -18.29
CA TYR A 25 -8.30 10.67 -19.19
C TYR A 25 -7.80 10.68 -20.63
N TYR A 26 -8.07 9.61 -21.37
CA TYR A 26 -7.90 9.61 -22.81
C TYR A 26 -9.11 9.03 -23.50
N LYS A 27 -9.38 9.50 -24.72
CA LYS A 27 -10.51 9.06 -25.53
C LYS A 27 -10.01 8.23 -26.71
N THR A 28 -10.49 6.98 -26.77
CA THR A 28 -10.27 6.12 -27.93
C THR A 28 -11.57 5.40 -28.29
N ASP A 29 -11.83 5.17 -29.57
CA ASP A 29 -13.03 4.49 -30.07
C ASP A 29 -14.36 5.04 -29.53
N GLY A 30 -14.41 6.37 -29.33
CA GLY A 30 -15.59 7.05 -28.80
C GLY A 30 -15.80 6.87 -27.29
N LYS A 31 -14.96 6.13 -26.59
CA LYS A 31 -15.02 5.89 -25.15
C LYS A 31 -13.95 6.71 -24.44
N ILE A 32 -14.28 7.18 -23.23
CA ILE A 32 -13.34 7.82 -22.32
C ILE A 32 -12.76 6.69 -21.45
N HIS A 33 -11.43 6.57 -21.46
CA HIS A 33 -10.68 5.67 -20.58
C HIS A 33 -10.03 6.51 -19.50
N GLU A 34 -10.20 6.07 -18.27
CA GLU A 34 -9.58 6.64 -17.09
C GLU A 34 -8.29 5.86 -16.78
N ILE A 35 -7.24 6.60 -16.50
CA ILE A 35 -5.96 6.07 -16.01
C ILE A 35 -5.76 6.70 -14.63
N GLU A 36 -5.73 5.87 -13.61
CA GLU A 36 -5.57 6.29 -12.22
C GLU A 36 -4.20 5.89 -11.68
N ARG A 37 -3.57 6.82 -10.96
CA ARG A 37 -2.39 6.60 -10.13
C ARG A 37 -2.79 6.78 -8.68
N ASP A 38 -2.13 6.10 -7.77
CA ASP A 38 -2.50 6.16 -6.35
C ASP A 38 -2.22 7.54 -5.76
N VAL A 39 -1.08 8.14 -6.09
CA VAL A 39 -0.68 9.47 -5.62
C VAL A 39 0.02 10.22 -6.74
N ALA A 40 -0.29 11.51 -6.89
CA ALA A 40 0.44 12.42 -7.76
C ALA A 40 0.69 13.75 -7.03
N LYS A 41 1.95 14.20 -7.03
CA LYS A 41 2.40 15.45 -6.42
C LYS A 41 3.30 16.22 -7.39
N ARG A 42 3.26 17.55 -7.36
CA ARG A 42 4.20 18.41 -8.07
C ARG A 42 5.18 19.02 -7.07
N TRP A 43 6.47 18.88 -7.34
CA TRP A 43 7.51 19.56 -6.58
C TRP A 43 7.76 20.95 -7.18
N LYS A 44 7.42 22.00 -6.46
CA LYS A 44 7.47 23.39 -6.92
C LYS A 44 8.88 23.84 -7.29
N ASN A 45 9.85 23.59 -6.41
CA ASN A 45 11.23 24.10 -6.57
C ASN A 45 11.96 23.44 -7.74
N GLY A 46 11.72 22.17 -8.01
CA GLY A 46 12.33 21.45 -9.12
C GLY A 46 11.49 21.40 -10.38
N ASN A 47 10.26 21.91 -10.32
CA ASN A 47 9.27 21.77 -11.38
C ASN A 47 9.19 20.32 -11.93
N ILE A 48 9.06 19.35 -11.03
CA ILE A 48 9.02 17.93 -11.34
C ILE A 48 7.69 17.36 -10.84
N ARG A 49 7.00 16.57 -11.66
CA ARG A 49 5.87 15.78 -11.21
C ARG A 49 6.35 14.42 -10.72
N VAL A 50 6.03 14.10 -9.48
CA VAL A 50 6.30 12.79 -8.88
C VAL A 50 4.98 12.08 -8.65
N ALA A 51 4.87 10.86 -9.16
CA ALA A 51 3.71 10.01 -8.98
C ALA A 51 4.12 8.66 -8.37
N CYS A 52 3.22 8.02 -7.66
CA CYS A 52 3.41 6.68 -7.13
C CYS A 52 2.34 5.75 -7.68
N ILE A 53 2.73 4.53 -8.00
CA ILE A 53 1.88 3.41 -8.36
C ILE A 53 2.29 2.23 -7.47
N GLY A 54 1.35 1.42 -7.03
CA GLY A 54 1.70 0.20 -6.32
C GLY A 54 0.98 -0.01 -5.00
N PHE A 55 -0.02 0.82 -4.74
CA PHE A 55 -0.94 0.59 -3.63
C PHE A 55 -2.02 -0.47 -3.95
N GLU A 56 -1.98 -1.06 -5.13
CA GLU A 56 -2.76 -2.27 -5.40
C GLU A 56 -2.13 -3.44 -4.65
N ASN A 57 -2.96 -4.24 -3.99
CA ASN A 57 -2.58 -5.43 -3.23
C ASN A 57 -2.01 -6.52 -4.17
N GLN A 58 -0.85 -6.25 -4.77
CA GLN A 58 -0.18 -7.19 -5.66
C GLN A 58 0.84 -7.98 -4.86
N THR A 59 0.44 -9.16 -4.46
CA THR A 59 1.35 -10.22 -3.99
C THR A 59 2.17 -10.81 -5.14
N ALA A 60 1.86 -10.46 -6.39
CA ALA A 60 2.53 -10.91 -7.60
C ALA A 60 3.03 -9.73 -8.44
N SER A 61 4.17 -9.91 -9.09
CA SER A 61 4.72 -8.92 -10.04
C SER A 61 3.82 -8.77 -11.27
N ASP A 62 3.48 -7.54 -11.64
CA ASP A 62 2.75 -7.28 -12.88
C ASP A 62 3.72 -7.27 -14.07
N PRO A 63 3.62 -8.24 -14.99
CA PRO A 63 4.51 -8.29 -16.16
C PRO A 63 4.30 -7.12 -17.12
N ASN A 64 3.20 -6.38 -17.02
CA ASN A 64 2.89 -5.25 -17.87
C ASN A 64 3.22 -3.89 -17.20
N MET A 65 3.84 -3.90 -16.03
CA MET A 65 4.15 -2.67 -15.31
C MET A 65 4.94 -1.65 -16.15
N PRO A 66 5.95 -2.01 -16.95
CA PRO A 66 6.64 -1.04 -17.81
C PRO A 66 5.72 -0.36 -18.84
N LEU A 67 4.76 -1.10 -19.40
CA LEU A 67 3.76 -0.55 -20.31
C LEU A 67 2.77 0.39 -19.59
N ARG A 68 2.35 0.02 -18.41
CA ARG A 68 1.46 0.87 -17.57
C ARG A 68 2.14 2.19 -17.25
N VAL A 69 3.35 2.14 -16.69
CA VAL A 69 4.12 3.35 -16.32
C VAL A 69 4.37 4.23 -17.54
N MET A 70 4.81 3.66 -18.67
CA MET A 70 4.99 4.39 -19.92
C MET A 70 3.69 5.07 -20.38
N GLY A 71 2.55 4.38 -20.28
CA GLY A 71 1.24 4.93 -20.63
C GLY A 71 0.84 6.10 -19.72
N TYR A 72 1.08 5.99 -18.42
CA TYR A 72 0.80 7.05 -17.44
C TYR A 72 1.66 8.29 -17.67
N ASP A 73 2.96 8.10 -17.87
CA ASP A 73 3.89 9.22 -18.07
C ASP A 73 3.66 9.86 -19.44
N GLY A 74 3.34 9.06 -20.47
CA GLY A 74 2.97 9.55 -21.79
C GLY A 74 1.67 10.37 -21.79
N ALA A 75 0.66 9.95 -21.03
CA ALA A 75 -0.58 10.71 -20.86
C ALA A 75 -0.33 12.05 -20.16
N GLU A 76 0.57 12.08 -19.18
CA GLU A 76 0.96 13.29 -18.49
C GLU A 76 1.70 14.27 -19.39
N TYR A 77 2.71 13.81 -20.13
CA TYR A 77 3.42 14.65 -21.09
C TYR A 77 2.47 15.18 -22.17
N ARG A 78 1.51 14.39 -22.62
CA ARG A 78 0.49 14.85 -23.56
C ARG A 78 -0.40 15.93 -22.93
N ALA A 79 -0.79 15.80 -21.67
CA ALA A 79 -1.58 16.83 -20.98
C ALA A 79 -0.79 18.14 -20.86
N GLN A 80 0.51 18.07 -20.55
CA GLN A 80 1.37 19.25 -20.52
C GLN A 80 1.42 19.96 -21.89
N LEU A 81 1.60 19.20 -22.96
CA LEU A 81 1.62 19.76 -24.33
C LEU A 81 0.31 20.47 -24.72
N LEU A 82 -0.83 19.99 -24.20
CA LEU A 82 -2.14 20.60 -24.48
C LEU A 82 -2.42 21.85 -23.64
N ASN A 83 -1.83 21.92 -22.43
CA ASN A 83 -2.10 23.00 -21.48
C ASN A 83 -1.06 24.13 -21.56
N ASP A 84 0.23 23.78 -21.63
CA ASP A 84 1.33 24.74 -21.70
C ASP A 84 2.56 24.06 -22.32
N SER A 85 2.70 24.15 -23.63
CA SER A 85 3.79 23.51 -24.36
C SER A 85 5.15 24.18 -24.18
N GLU A 86 5.20 25.38 -23.59
CA GLU A 86 6.47 26.10 -23.38
C GLU A 86 7.14 25.75 -22.06
N ASN A 87 6.36 25.29 -21.06
CA ASN A 87 6.84 25.00 -19.71
C ASN A 87 6.69 23.52 -19.33
N LEU A 88 7.31 22.65 -20.14
CA LEU A 88 7.29 21.20 -19.86
C LEU A 88 8.17 20.88 -18.64
N TYR A 89 7.72 19.90 -17.86
CA TYR A 89 8.45 19.42 -16.67
C TYR A 89 8.55 17.91 -16.67
N PRO A 90 9.63 17.35 -16.07
CA PRO A 90 9.84 15.93 -15.96
C PRO A 90 8.73 15.22 -15.15
N VAL A 91 8.41 14.00 -15.54
CA VAL A 91 7.54 13.09 -14.78
C VAL A 91 8.39 11.95 -14.24
N VAL A 92 8.28 11.70 -12.94
CA VAL A 92 8.97 10.59 -12.25
C VAL A 92 7.92 9.72 -11.60
N THR A 93 7.77 8.51 -12.10
CA THR A 93 6.85 7.51 -11.51
C THR A 93 7.62 6.48 -10.71
N LEU A 94 7.25 6.30 -9.44
CA LEU A 94 7.76 5.27 -8.54
C LEU A 94 6.79 4.11 -8.50
N VAL A 95 7.31 2.90 -8.64
CA VAL A 95 6.55 1.66 -8.44
C VAL A 95 6.93 1.10 -7.08
N LEU A 96 5.96 1.07 -6.15
CA LEU A 96 6.16 0.53 -4.81
C LEU A 96 5.59 -0.89 -4.75
N TYR A 97 6.46 -1.86 -4.51
CA TYR A 97 6.10 -3.26 -4.38
C TYR A 97 6.13 -3.69 -2.92
N PHE A 98 4.99 -4.15 -2.41
CA PHE A 98 4.80 -4.56 -1.01
C PHE A 98 4.78 -6.07 -0.81
N GLY A 99 4.93 -6.86 -1.89
CA GLY A 99 5.03 -8.31 -1.75
C GLY A 99 6.18 -8.71 -0.85
N HIS A 100 5.90 -9.55 0.15
CA HIS A 100 6.88 -10.00 1.14
C HIS A 100 7.23 -11.48 1.02
N ASP A 101 6.39 -12.28 0.36
CA ASP A 101 6.65 -13.71 0.17
C ASP A 101 7.74 -13.97 -0.86
N LYS A 102 7.79 -13.16 -1.92
CA LYS A 102 8.75 -13.27 -3.02
C LYS A 102 9.17 -11.89 -3.49
N PRO A 103 10.45 -11.71 -3.88
CA PRO A 103 10.88 -10.47 -4.52
C PRO A 103 10.20 -10.30 -5.88
N TRP A 104 10.24 -9.07 -6.39
CA TRP A 104 9.79 -8.78 -7.73
C TRP A 104 10.53 -9.63 -8.76
N ASN A 105 9.78 -10.27 -9.64
CA ASN A 105 10.33 -11.12 -10.71
C ASN A 105 9.77 -10.76 -12.10
N GLY A 106 9.03 -9.64 -12.19
CA GLY A 106 8.55 -9.11 -13.46
C GLY A 106 9.60 -8.30 -14.22
N PRO A 107 9.31 -7.92 -15.47
CA PRO A 107 10.17 -7.04 -16.26
C PRO A 107 10.38 -5.69 -15.56
N LEU A 108 11.59 -5.14 -15.69
CA LEU A 108 11.95 -3.81 -15.22
C LEU A 108 11.97 -2.77 -16.34
N SER A 109 11.87 -3.23 -17.58
CA SER A 109 11.84 -2.35 -18.74
C SER A 109 10.90 -2.85 -19.84
N LEU A 110 10.58 -1.95 -20.77
CA LEU A 110 9.74 -2.25 -21.91
C LEU A 110 10.37 -3.33 -22.80
N LYS A 111 11.69 -3.26 -23.02
CA LYS A 111 12.41 -4.24 -23.85
C LYS A 111 12.37 -5.64 -23.23
N GLU A 112 12.49 -5.74 -21.90
CA GLU A 112 12.37 -7.04 -21.21
C GLU A 112 10.96 -7.64 -21.33
N ARG A 113 9.94 -6.81 -21.49
CA ARG A 113 8.54 -7.26 -21.64
C ARG A 113 8.21 -7.68 -23.05
N LEU A 114 8.84 -7.08 -24.07
CA LEU A 114 8.50 -7.27 -25.46
C LEU A 114 9.33 -8.40 -26.09
N ASN A 115 8.73 -9.11 -27.04
CA ASN A 115 9.45 -10.02 -27.90
C ASN A 115 9.90 -9.25 -29.16
N ILE A 116 11.13 -8.72 -29.14
CA ILE A 116 11.66 -7.86 -30.21
C ILE A 116 12.52 -8.70 -31.12
N PRO A 117 12.22 -8.76 -32.45
CA PRO A 117 13.11 -9.35 -33.42
C PRO A 117 14.48 -8.64 -33.41
N LYS A 118 15.56 -9.40 -33.52
CA LYS A 118 16.92 -8.92 -33.29
C LYS A 118 17.30 -7.74 -34.20
N GLU A 119 16.79 -7.74 -35.44
CA GLU A 119 17.01 -6.67 -36.42
C GLU A 119 16.33 -5.35 -36.03
N PHE A 120 15.29 -5.40 -35.20
CA PHE A 120 14.53 -4.22 -34.75
C PHE A 120 14.97 -3.70 -33.38
N GLU A 121 15.78 -4.47 -32.64
CA GLU A 121 16.21 -4.09 -31.28
C GLU A 121 16.84 -2.69 -31.19
N PRO A 122 17.69 -2.24 -32.15
CA PRO A 122 18.28 -0.90 -32.14
C PRO A 122 17.26 0.23 -32.32
N TYR A 123 16.07 -0.06 -32.86
CA TYR A 123 15.05 0.93 -33.22
C TYR A 123 13.92 0.99 -32.18
N VAL A 124 13.87 0.05 -31.23
CA VAL A 124 12.90 0.07 -30.15
C VAL A 124 13.49 0.84 -28.97
N ASN A 125 12.83 1.92 -28.59
CA ASN A 125 13.21 2.65 -27.37
C ASN A 125 12.85 1.84 -26.13
N ASP A 126 13.71 1.88 -25.12
CA ASP A 126 13.44 1.25 -23.84
C ASP A 126 12.79 2.24 -22.88
N TYR A 127 11.96 1.73 -21.98
CA TYR A 127 11.34 2.48 -20.92
C TYR A 127 11.46 1.72 -19.58
N LYS A 128 12.29 2.22 -18.68
CA LYS A 128 12.57 1.59 -17.39
C LYS A 128 11.66 2.12 -16.30
N ILE A 129 11.24 1.24 -15.40
CA ILE A 129 10.49 1.61 -14.20
C ILE A 129 11.43 1.87 -13.01
N ASN A 130 11.03 2.77 -12.11
CA ASN A 130 11.69 2.99 -10.83
C ASN A 130 11.01 2.11 -9.78
N LEU A 131 11.46 0.87 -9.66
CA LEU A 131 10.90 -0.11 -8.74
C LEU A 131 11.57 -0.01 -7.36
N PHE A 132 10.74 0.04 -6.32
CA PHE A 132 11.14 -0.03 -4.91
C PHE A 132 10.40 -1.15 -4.22
N GLN A 133 11.13 -2.14 -3.74
CA GLN A 133 10.60 -3.29 -3.03
C GLN A 133 10.61 -3.01 -1.54
N ILE A 134 9.47 -2.58 -0.99
CA ILE A 134 9.38 -2.04 0.37
C ILE A 134 9.71 -3.11 1.43
N ALA A 135 9.21 -4.32 1.26
CA ALA A 135 9.52 -5.42 2.16
C ALA A 135 11.00 -5.88 2.13
N TYR A 136 11.77 -5.44 1.13
CA TYR A 136 13.18 -5.80 0.95
C TYR A 136 14.15 -4.65 1.25
N LEU A 137 13.66 -3.57 1.85
CA LEU A 137 14.51 -2.52 2.40
C LEU A 137 15.33 -3.08 3.57
N THR A 138 16.54 -2.54 3.78
CA THR A 138 17.32 -2.85 4.98
C THR A 138 16.78 -2.09 6.19
N HIS A 139 17.07 -2.56 7.40
CA HIS A 139 16.68 -1.84 8.62
C HIS A 139 17.26 -0.42 8.64
N GLU A 140 18.50 -0.22 8.16
CA GLU A 140 19.10 1.11 8.06
C GLU A 140 18.31 2.01 7.11
N GLN A 141 17.80 1.49 6.00
CA GLN A 141 16.94 2.24 5.08
C GLN A 141 15.60 2.57 5.71
N VAL A 142 15.01 1.65 6.47
CA VAL A 142 13.75 1.89 7.20
C VAL A 142 13.93 3.01 8.22
N GLU A 143 15.06 3.02 8.95
CA GLU A 143 15.37 4.07 9.94
C GLU A 143 15.52 5.47 9.34
N LEU A 144 15.82 5.58 8.05
CA LEU A 144 15.93 6.89 7.36
C LEU A 144 14.56 7.56 7.12
N PHE A 145 13.43 6.83 7.20
CA PHE A 145 12.12 7.46 7.05
C PHE A 145 11.77 8.32 8.27
N GLN A 146 11.35 9.55 8.00
CA GLN A 146 10.95 10.52 9.01
C GLN A 146 9.42 10.68 9.14
N SER A 147 8.67 9.97 8.31
CA SER A 147 7.19 9.97 8.32
C SER A 147 6.65 8.64 8.83
N ASP A 148 5.34 8.57 9.05
CA ASP A 148 4.63 7.36 9.44
C ASP A 148 4.80 6.21 8.44
N PHE A 149 5.27 6.48 7.21
CA PHE A 149 5.66 5.45 6.26
C PHE A 149 6.78 4.54 6.79
N LYS A 150 7.57 5.00 7.79
CA LYS A 150 8.51 4.15 8.52
C LYS A 150 7.83 2.92 9.11
N VAL A 151 6.70 3.13 9.76
CA VAL A 151 5.91 2.04 10.38
C VAL A 151 5.38 1.08 9.32
N VAL A 152 4.94 1.59 8.17
CA VAL A 152 4.48 0.76 7.04
C VAL A 152 5.64 -0.07 6.49
N ALA A 153 6.79 0.55 6.24
CA ALA A 153 7.97 -0.15 5.72
C ALA A 153 8.46 -1.23 6.70
N ASP A 154 8.55 -0.88 8.00
CA ASP A 154 8.95 -1.79 9.07
C ASP A 154 8.02 -3.00 9.17
N TYR A 155 6.70 -2.79 9.08
CA TYR A 155 5.72 -3.85 9.05
C TYR A 155 6.05 -4.90 7.95
N PHE A 156 6.27 -4.45 6.71
CA PHE A 156 6.52 -5.36 5.60
C PHE A 156 7.90 -6.03 5.66
N VAL A 157 8.92 -5.33 6.16
CA VAL A 157 10.24 -5.91 6.37
C VAL A 157 10.17 -7.03 7.42
N GLN A 158 9.54 -6.79 8.57
CA GLN A 158 9.38 -7.79 9.62
C GLN A 158 8.52 -8.98 9.16
N LYS A 159 7.44 -8.73 8.41
CA LYS A 159 6.62 -9.79 7.83
C LYS A 159 7.41 -10.71 6.91
N ARG A 160 8.29 -10.16 6.09
CA ARG A 160 9.18 -10.95 5.24
C ARG A 160 10.19 -11.77 6.07
N GLU A 161 10.78 -11.17 7.10
CA GLU A 161 11.88 -11.79 7.86
C GLU A 161 11.39 -12.82 8.87
N ASN A 162 10.31 -12.52 9.57
CA ASN A 162 9.87 -13.28 10.73
C ASN A 162 8.48 -13.92 10.53
N GLY A 163 7.77 -13.59 9.46
CA GLY A 163 6.37 -14.01 9.25
C GLY A 163 5.37 -13.30 10.18
N ASP A 164 5.87 -12.48 11.10
CA ASP A 164 5.08 -11.74 12.10
C ASP A 164 5.57 -10.31 12.23
N TYR A 165 4.82 -9.47 12.99
CA TYR A 165 5.13 -8.07 13.21
C TYR A 165 5.12 -7.74 14.70
N ILE A 166 6.22 -7.23 15.19
CA ILE A 166 6.35 -6.66 16.53
C ILE A 166 6.11 -5.16 16.42
N PRO A 167 5.01 -4.63 16.99
CA PRO A 167 4.62 -3.25 16.80
C PRO A 167 5.60 -2.27 17.43
N SER A 168 5.79 -1.14 16.75
CA SER A 168 6.53 -0.01 17.30
C SER A 168 5.64 0.83 18.21
N SER A 169 6.21 1.30 19.32
CA SER A 169 5.59 2.28 20.22
C SER A 169 5.73 3.72 19.72
N GLN A 170 6.27 3.94 18.52
CA GLN A 170 6.40 5.27 17.93
C GLN A 170 5.02 5.85 17.67
N ASP A 171 4.77 7.07 18.18
CA ASP A 171 3.54 7.80 17.90
C ASP A 171 3.41 8.13 16.42
N LEU A 172 2.23 7.91 15.87
CA LEU A 172 1.85 8.21 14.50
C LEU A 172 1.27 9.63 14.42
N THR A 173 1.65 10.37 13.39
CA THR A 173 1.11 11.70 13.10
C THR A 173 -0.20 11.59 12.31
N HIS A 174 -0.28 10.64 11.37
CA HIS A 174 -1.41 10.40 10.48
C HIS A 174 -1.93 8.97 10.68
N VAL A 175 -2.51 8.72 11.84
CA VAL A 175 -2.94 7.38 12.26
C VAL A 175 -3.92 6.77 11.28
N GLN A 176 -4.95 7.52 10.88
CA GLN A 176 -6.01 7.03 9.99
C GLN A 176 -5.45 6.61 8.63
N GLU A 177 -4.70 7.48 8.01
CA GLU A 177 -4.12 7.26 6.69
C GLU A 177 -3.14 6.08 6.70
N THR A 178 -2.35 5.96 7.78
CA THR A 178 -1.41 4.84 7.95
C THR A 178 -2.14 3.50 8.08
N LEU A 179 -3.21 3.46 8.88
CA LEU A 179 -4.01 2.25 9.06
C LEU A 179 -4.82 1.88 7.82
N GLN A 180 -5.36 2.87 7.10
CA GLN A 180 -6.01 2.64 5.81
C GLN A 180 -5.02 2.07 4.80
N LEU A 181 -3.81 2.62 4.71
CA LEU A 181 -2.77 2.10 3.84
C LEU A 181 -2.43 0.65 4.19
N LEU A 182 -2.20 0.33 5.45
CA LEU A 182 -1.94 -1.04 5.89
C LEU A 182 -3.12 -1.96 5.57
N SER A 183 -4.36 -1.53 5.81
CA SER A 183 -5.56 -2.31 5.50
C SER A 183 -5.64 -2.67 4.01
N ILE A 184 -5.40 -1.71 3.13
CA ILE A 184 -5.39 -1.92 1.68
C ILE A 184 -4.25 -2.86 1.27
N MET A 185 -3.03 -2.62 1.75
CA MET A 185 -1.84 -3.38 1.37
C MET A 185 -1.87 -4.83 1.85
N THR A 186 -2.45 -5.08 3.02
CA THR A 186 -2.52 -6.42 3.63
C THR A 186 -3.82 -7.14 3.34
N ASN A 187 -4.82 -6.44 2.77
CA ASN A 187 -6.21 -6.90 2.67
C ASN A 187 -6.79 -7.29 4.04
N ASP A 188 -6.39 -6.57 5.09
CA ASP A 188 -6.78 -6.81 6.47
C ASP A 188 -7.53 -5.62 7.05
N ASN A 189 -8.86 -5.69 7.05
CA ASN A 189 -9.72 -4.61 7.51
C ASN A 189 -9.62 -4.35 9.01
N ARG A 190 -8.97 -5.22 9.80
CA ARG A 190 -8.82 -5.04 11.24
C ARG A 190 -8.06 -3.75 11.58
N PHE A 191 -7.12 -3.33 10.73
CA PHE A 191 -6.41 -2.06 10.89
C PHE A 191 -7.36 -0.86 10.82
N GLU A 192 -8.23 -0.82 9.81
CA GLU A 192 -9.21 0.25 9.66
C GLU A 192 -10.28 0.19 10.75
N GLU A 193 -10.75 -1.00 11.10
CA GLU A 193 -11.71 -1.20 12.18
C GLU A 193 -11.17 -0.74 13.54
N ALA A 194 -9.89 -0.94 13.83
CA ALA A 194 -9.25 -0.47 15.07
C ALA A 194 -9.30 1.06 15.20
N TYR A 195 -9.29 1.78 14.07
CA TYR A 195 -9.48 3.23 14.05
C TYR A 195 -10.94 3.64 14.21
N ASN A 196 -11.86 3.03 13.46
CA ASN A 196 -13.27 3.43 13.37
C ASN A 196 -14.05 3.26 14.68
N THR A 197 -13.60 2.41 15.60
CA THR A 197 -14.23 2.23 16.93
C THR A 197 -14.07 3.40 17.90
N ASN A 198 -13.35 4.46 17.54
CA ASN A 198 -13.19 5.64 18.39
C ASN A 198 -14.29 6.68 18.25
N THR A 199 -15.30 6.47 17.40
CA THR A 199 -16.40 7.42 17.19
C THR A 199 -17.39 7.52 18.36
N ASP A 200 -17.29 6.65 19.37
CA ASP A 200 -18.20 6.63 20.54
C ASP A 200 -17.74 7.52 21.72
N GLY A 201 -17.08 8.64 21.44
CA GLY A 201 -16.92 9.72 22.42
C GLY A 201 -15.85 9.52 23.51
N GLN A 202 -15.06 8.47 23.47
CA GLN A 202 -13.89 8.33 24.35
C GLN A 202 -12.68 9.09 23.75
N LYS A 203 -12.19 10.08 24.51
CA LYS A 203 -10.94 10.80 24.22
C LYS A 203 -9.78 9.79 24.22
N GLY A 204 -9.24 9.45 23.04
CA GLY A 204 -8.00 8.69 22.89
C GLY A 204 -8.12 7.55 21.88
N GLY A 205 -7.98 7.87 20.59
CA GLY A 205 -7.71 6.87 19.54
C GLY A 205 -6.36 6.18 19.72
N PRO A 206 -6.05 5.11 18.95
CA PRO A 206 -4.71 4.55 18.92
C PRO A 206 -3.73 5.64 18.50
N ARG A 207 -2.59 5.70 19.18
CA ARG A 207 -1.53 6.67 18.86
C ARG A 207 -0.38 6.03 18.12
N ASN A 208 -0.23 4.73 18.28
CA ASN A 208 0.85 3.94 17.72
C ASN A 208 0.36 2.52 17.37
N MET A 209 1.22 1.73 16.79
CA MET A 209 0.85 0.36 16.37
C MET A 209 0.65 -0.60 17.54
N CYS A 210 1.24 -0.37 18.70
CA CYS A 210 0.93 -1.16 19.90
C CYS A 210 -0.53 -0.99 20.30
N ASP A 211 -1.00 0.26 20.42
CA ASP A 211 -2.41 0.57 20.73
C ASP A 211 -3.38 -0.06 19.71
N VAL A 212 -2.98 -0.11 18.43
CA VAL A 212 -3.78 -0.71 17.37
C VAL A 212 -3.90 -2.21 17.55
N LEU A 213 -2.78 -2.91 17.75
CA LEU A 213 -2.77 -4.36 17.92
C LEU A 213 -3.46 -4.79 19.20
N ASP A 214 -3.25 -4.08 20.31
CA ASP A 214 -3.97 -4.33 21.57
C ASP A 214 -5.49 -4.25 21.37
N LYS A 215 -5.97 -3.28 20.58
CA LYS A 215 -7.39 -3.17 20.26
C LYS A 215 -7.89 -4.32 19.39
N VAL A 216 -7.10 -4.74 18.40
CA VAL A 216 -7.44 -5.88 17.52
C VAL A 216 -7.52 -7.16 18.35
N GLU A 217 -6.55 -7.38 19.26
CA GLU A 217 -6.49 -8.55 20.14
C GLU A 217 -7.66 -8.58 21.11
N ASN A 218 -7.89 -7.49 21.85
CA ASN A 218 -9.01 -7.35 22.80
C ASN A 218 -10.38 -7.60 22.14
N ARG A 219 -10.53 -7.20 20.87
CA ARG A 219 -11.76 -7.48 20.11
C ARG A 219 -11.87 -8.96 19.78
N GLY A 220 -10.77 -9.59 19.35
CA GLY A 220 -10.74 -11.03 19.09
C GLY A 220 -11.16 -11.81 20.33
N GLU A 221 -10.60 -11.50 21.49
CA GLU A 221 -10.96 -12.10 22.78
C GLU A 221 -12.43 -11.88 23.13
N SER A 222 -12.94 -10.64 22.97
CA SER A 222 -14.35 -10.31 23.24
C SER A 222 -15.31 -11.09 22.34
N LYS A 223 -15.00 -11.27 21.06
CA LYS A 223 -15.79 -12.08 20.10
C LYS A 223 -15.83 -13.56 20.53
N VAL A 224 -14.65 -14.10 20.91
CA VAL A 224 -14.57 -15.48 21.41
C VAL A 224 -15.37 -15.64 22.71
N ALA A 225 -15.23 -14.73 23.66
CA ALA A 225 -15.99 -14.76 24.92
C ALA A 225 -17.51 -14.68 24.68
N LEU A 226 -17.94 -13.83 23.73
CA LEU A 226 -19.35 -13.72 23.35
C LEU A 226 -19.86 -15.03 22.71
N LEU A 227 -19.07 -15.65 21.84
CA LEU A 227 -19.39 -16.94 21.24
C LEU A 227 -19.55 -18.00 22.33
N MET A 228 -18.58 -18.12 23.23
CA MET A 228 -18.61 -19.10 24.30
C MET A 228 -19.83 -18.88 25.19
N LYS A 229 -20.14 -17.65 25.59
CA LYS A 229 -21.35 -17.32 26.34
C LYS A 229 -22.61 -17.80 25.61
N LYS A 230 -22.79 -17.47 24.32
CA LYS A 230 -23.96 -17.90 23.54
C LYS A 230 -24.07 -19.42 23.44
N LEU A 231 -22.96 -20.14 23.30
CA LEU A 231 -22.94 -21.61 23.27
C LEU A 231 -23.30 -22.22 24.60
N PHE A 232 -22.82 -21.67 25.73
CA PHE A 232 -23.22 -22.10 27.06
C PHE A 232 -24.69 -21.81 27.38
N ASP A 233 -25.17 -20.62 27.00
CA ASP A 233 -26.58 -20.25 27.19
C ASP A 233 -27.54 -21.21 26.44
N GLN A 234 -27.09 -21.77 25.31
CA GLN A 234 -27.80 -22.77 24.52
C GLN A 234 -27.48 -24.22 24.89
N ASN A 235 -26.71 -24.45 25.94
CA ASN A 235 -26.26 -25.77 26.40
C ASN A 235 -25.46 -26.57 25.34
N ARG A 236 -24.78 -25.85 24.40
CA ARG A 236 -23.95 -26.42 23.33
C ARG A 236 -22.49 -26.61 23.80
N ILE A 237 -22.28 -27.39 24.87
CA ILE A 237 -20.99 -27.55 25.54
C ILE A 237 -19.95 -28.20 24.64
N GLU A 238 -20.33 -29.22 23.86
CA GLU A 238 -19.44 -29.90 22.93
C GLU A 238 -18.98 -28.97 21.79
N ASP A 239 -19.86 -28.10 21.31
CA ASP A 239 -19.49 -27.10 20.31
C ASP A 239 -18.53 -26.07 20.88
N ALA A 240 -18.67 -25.67 22.15
CA ALA A 240 -17.76 -24.76 22.83
C ALA A 240 -16.37 -25.39 22.96
N LYS A 241 -16.27 -26.65 23.37
CA LYS A 241 -14.99 -27.38 23.42
C LYS A 241 -14.33 -27.44 22.04
N LYS A 242 -15.08 -27.87 21.04
CA LYS A 242 -14.55 -27.98 19.67
C LYS A 242 -14.11 -26.64 19.11
N ALA A 243 -14.85 -25.56 19.37
CA ALA A 243 -14.52 -24.22 18.94
C ALA A 243 -13.28 -23.65 19.65
N SER A 244 -12.98 -24.07 20.89
CA SER A 244 -11.76 -23.67 21.60
C SER A 244 -10.49 -24.27 20.99
N GLU A 245 -10.60 -25.46 20.40
CA GLU A 245 -9.47 -26.22 19.85
C GLU A 245 -9.31 -26.09 18.33
N ASN A 246 -10.40 -25.72 17.63
CA ASN A 246 -10.43 -25.68 16.16
C ASN A 246 -10.90 -24.30 15.66
N GLU A 247 -9.99 -23.57 15.01
CA GLU A 247 -10.22 -22.22 14.51
C GLU A 247 -11.27 -22.18 13.39
N GLU A 248 -11.23 -23.10 12.42
CA GLU A 248 -12.19 -23.15 11.32
C GLU A 248 -13.61 -23.38 11.84
N TYR A 249 -13.74 -24.26 12.82
CA TYR A 249 -15.03 -24.54 13.45
C TYR A 249 -15.52 -23.33 14.25
N ARG A 250 -14.62 -22.64 14.94
CA ARG A 250 -14.93 -21.39 15.66
C ARG A 250 -15.43 -20.31 14.71
N ILE A 251 -14.75 -20.10 13.58
CA ILE A 251 -15.17 -19.12 12.55
C ILE A 251 -16.56 -19.47 11.99
N LYS A 252 -16.82 -20.76 11.74
CA LYS A 252 -18.14 -21.23 11.29
C LYS A 252 -19.24 -20.88 12.29
N LEU A 253 -18.99 -21.13 13.57
CA LEU A 253 -19.97 -20.81 14.62
C LEU A 253 -20.13 -19.30 14.82
N MET A 254 -19.07 -18.51 14.72
CA MET A 254 -19.16 -17.04 14.75
C MET A 254 -20.11 -16.54 13.66
N LYS A 255 -20.00 -17.06 12.43
CA LYS A 255 -20.92 -16.73 11.34
C LYS A 255 -22.37 -17.16 11.65
N GLU A 256 -22.58 -18.37 12.21
CA GLU A 256 -23.88 -18.88 12.61
C GLU A 256 -24.58 -17.96 13.61
N PHE A 257 -23.82 -17.44 14.58
CA PHE A 257 -24.31 -16.56 15.64
C PHE A 257 -24.29 -15.05 15.28
N GLY A 258 -23.90 -14.69 14.05
CA GLY A 258 -23.82 -13.29 13.62
C GLY A 258 -22.79 -12.48 14.41
N ILE A 259 -21.71 -13.11 14.88
CA ILE A 259 -20.58 -12.47 15.53
C ILE A 259 -19.56 -12.11 14.45
N SER A 260 -19.57 -10.86 14.01
CA SER A 260 -18.67 -10.32 12.96
C SER A 260 -17.51 -9.53 13.57
#